data_a53fcbec9f3e165dba357c6dd7fb8ad3
#
_entry.id   a53fcbec9f3e165dba357c6dd7fb8ad3
#
_cell.length_a   1.000
_cell.length_b   1.000
_cell.length_c   1.000
_cell.angle_alpha   90.00
_cell.angle_beta   90.00
_cell.angle_gamma   90.00
#
_symmetry.space_group_name_H-M   'P 1'
#
loop_
_entity.id
_entity.type
_entity.pdbx_description
1 polymer ?
#
loop_
_entity_poly.entity_id
_entity_poly.type
_entity_poly.pdbx_seq_one_letter_code
_entity_poly.pdbx_strand_id
1 'polypeptide(L)'
;ILYTIGWLVTLPSYLLKQKRRGGFGTGLMERFGLYRVSYNREPKGVLYVHAVSVGEVVIALKFLRAWLWERGGSAVLATSTATGHATAMNAQVPGVRVIYSPFDLLGLPGRCFDRFEPEAIVLVEAELWPNFARAAKVRGIPMAMINARMSARSESRYRAFKWLSKYYFSFLDTMGV
;
A
#
# COMPACT_ATOMS: atom_id res chain seq x y z
N ILE A 1 0.29 2.34 -19.01
CA ILE A 1 0.41 1.13 -19.87
C ILE A 1 1.85 0.62 -19.87
N LEU A 2 2.86 1.41 -20.27
CA LEU A 2 4.28 0.99 -20.33
C LEU A 2 4.81 0.44 -18.99
N TYR A 3 4.46 1.08 -17.87
CA TYR A 3 4.81 0.62 -16.53
C TYR A 3 4.23 -0.77 -16.23
N THR A 4 2.95 -1.00 -16.58
CA THR A 4 2.29 -2.30 -16.39
C THR A 4 2.93 -3.39 -17.25
N ILE A 5 3.32 -3.06 -18.49
CA ILE A 5 4.05 -4.00 -19.36
C ILE A 5 5.40 -4.38 -18.76
N GLY A 6 6.19 -3.40 -18.29
CA GLY A 6 7.46 -3.65 -17.61
C GLY A 6 7.30 -4.52 -16.37
N TRP A 7 6.22 -4.30 -15.62
CA TRP A 7 5.88 -5.11 -14.44
C TRP A 7 5.53 -6.56 -14.82
N LEU A 8 4.74 -6.76 -15.88
CA LEU A 8 4.39 -8.11 -16.39
C LEU A 8 5.61 -8.89 -16.86
N VAL A 9 6.59 -8.24 -17.50
CA VAL A 9 7.86 -8.87 -17.90
C VAL A 9 8.67 -9.34 -16.68
N THR A 10 8.68 -8.57 -15.60
CA THR A 10 9.43 -8.92 -14.37
C THR A 10 8.65 -9.84 -13.44
N LEU A 11 7.34 -9.98 -13.61
CA LEU A 11 6.46 -10.77 -12.75
C LEU A 11 6.90 -12.23 -12.58
N PRO A 12 7.28 -12.99 -13.64
CA PRO A 12 7.70 -14.38 -13.48
C PRO A 12 8.92 -14.54 -12.58
N SER A 13 9.92 -13.66 -12.74
CA SER A 13 11.13 -13.68 -11.91
C SER A 13 10.82 -13.28 -10.46
N TYR A 14 9.92 -12.32 -10.27
CA TYR A 14 9.44 -11.93 -8.94
C TYR A 14 8.69 -13.08 -8.27
N LEU A 15 7.77 -13.75 -8.98
CA LEU A 15 7.02 -14.89 -8.47
C LEU A 15 7.94 -16.06 -8.09
N LEU A 16 8.94 -16.40 -8.92
CA LEU A 16 9.94 -17.42 -8.61
C LEU A 16 10.74 -17.08 -7.35
N LYS A 17 11.15 -15.82 -7.20
CA LYS A 17 11.86 -15.34 -6.01
C LYS A 17 11.00 -15.43 -4.75
N GLN A 18 9.73 -15.09 -4.85
CA GLN A 18 8.77 -15.22 -3.75
C GLN A 18 8.53 -16.69 -3.38
N LYS A 19 8.36 -17.59 -4.35
CA LYS A 19 8.23 -19.05 -4.10
C LYS A 19 9.42 -19.59 -3.31
N ARG A 20 10.65 -19.23 -3.70
CA ARG A 20 11.89 -19.65 -2.99
C ARG A 20 11.98 -19.11 -1.56
N ARG A 21 11.28 -18.01 -1.25
CA ARG A 21 11.25 -17.38 0.08
C ARG A 21 10.05 -17.78 0.93
N GLY A 22 9.33 -18.85 0.56
CA GLY A 22 8.15 -19.34 1.28
C GLY A 22 6.90 -18.45 1.14
N GLY A 23 6.87 -17.54 0.18
CA GLY A 23 5.90 -16.45 0.10
C GLY A 23 4.61 -16.66 -0.70
N PHE A 24 4.26 -17.90 -1.10
CA PHE A 24 2.99 -18.16 -1.80
C PHE A 24 1.89 -18.75 -0.93
N GLY A 25 1.93 -18.52 0.37
CA GLY A 25 0.80 -18.86 1.22
C GLY A 25 -0.50 -18.14 0.82
N THR A 26 -1.43 -18.05 1.74
CA THR A 26 -2.80 -17.48 1.57
C THR A 26 -2.85 -16.07 0.97
N GLY A 27 -1.76 -15.32 0.94
CA GLY A 27 -1.70 -13.94 0.49
C GLY A 27 -1.64 -13.70 -1.03
N LEU A 28 -1.48 -14.76 -1.86
CA LEU A 28 -1.37 -14.56 -3.31
C LEU A 28 -2.67 -14.01 -3.91
N MET A 29 -3.81 -14.51 -3.48
CA MET A 29 -5.12 -14.05 -3.97
C MET A 29 -5.38 -12.58 -3.63
N GLU A 30 -5.03 -12.15 -2.41
CA GLU A 30 -5.14 -10.75 -2.01
C GLU A 30 -4.28 -9.83 -2.88
N ARG A 31 -3.08 -10.29 -3.28
CA ARG A 31 -2.21 -9.54 -4.20
C ARG A 31 -2.81 -9.37 -5.60
N PHE A 32 -3.73 -10.23 -6.00
CA PHE A 32 -4.55 -10.08 -7.20
C PHE A 32 -5.87 -9.33 -6.94
N GLY A 33 -6.02 -8.71 -5.78
CA GLY A 33 -7.23 -7.97 -5.41
C GLY A 33 -8.43 -8.87 -5.11
N LEU A 34 -8.19 -10.15 -4.81
CA LEU A 34 -9.22 -11.13 -4.47
C LEU A 34 -9.23 -11.36 -2.96
N TYR A 35 -10.04 -10.59 -2.27
CA TYR A 35 -10.19 -10.67 -0.81
C TYR A 35 -11.36 -11.59 -0.45
N ARG A 36 -11.22 -12.40 0.62
CA ARG A 36 -12.26 -13.34 1.06
C ARG A 36 -13.56 -12.62 1.41
N VAL A 37 -14.68 -13.20 1.02
CA VAL A 37 -16.03 -12.68 1.28
C VAL A 37 -16.35 -12.66 2.79
N SER A 38 -15.70 -13.52 3.60
CA SER A 38 -15.85 -13.57 5.06
C SER A 38 -15.32 -12.34 5.80
N TYR A 39 -14.63 -11.45 5.10
CA TYR A 39 -14.41 -10.13 5.64
C TYR A 39 -15.77 -9.42 5.63
N ASN A 40 -16.40 -9.30 6.79
CA ASN A 40 -17.56 -8.42 6.95
C ASN A 40 -17.23 -7.09 6.26
N ARG A 41 -18.20 -6.52 5.56
CA ARG A 41 -17.99 -5.18 4.99
C ARG A 41 -17.55 -4.29 6.15
N GLU A 42 -16.33 -3.79 6.07
CA GLU A 42 -15.90 -2.75 6.99
C GLU A 42 -16.88 -1.58 6.85
N PRO A 43 -17.16 -0.88 7.93
CA PRO A 43 -17.90 0.37 7.82
C PRO A 43 -17.20 1.25 6.78
N LYS A 44 -17.98 1.92 5.92
CA LYS A 44 -17.44 2.91 4.97
C LYS A 44 -16.57 3.90 5.73
N GLY A 45 -15.49 4.33 5.11
CA GLY A 45 -14.63 5.31 5.74
C GLY A 45 -13.47 4.72 6.54
N VAL A 46 -12.93 3.56 6.12
CA VAL A 46 -11.70 3.05 6.75
C VAL A 46 -10.49 3.86 6.36
N LEU A 47 -9.55 4.02 7.28
CA LEU A 47 -8.22 4.52 6.96
C LEU A 47 -7.39 3.38 6.33
N TYR A 48 -6.88 3.60 5.11
CA TYR A 48 -6.01 2.64 4.44
C TYR A 48 -4.53 3.06 4.59
N VAL A 49 -3.74 2.24 5.26
CA VAL A 49 -2.30 2.50 5.43
C VAL A 49 -1.49 1.49 4.62
N HIS A 50 -0.58 2.00 3.78
CA HIS A 50 0.30 1.18 2.94
C HIS A 50 1.72 1.20 3.49
N ALA A 51 2.27 0.01 3.80
CA ALA A 51 3.62 -0.18 4.33
C ALA A 51 4.26 -1.43 3.73
N VAL A 52 5.38 -1.29 3.04
CA VAL A 52 6.00 -2.38 2.25
C VAL A 52 6.90 -3.27 3.11
N SER A 53 7.78 -2.68 3.89
CA SER A 53 8.82 -3.35 4.67
C SER A 53 8.47 -3.49 6.16
N VAL A 54 9.24 -4.29 6.90
CA VAL A 54 9.09 -4.41 8.36
C VAL A 54 9.27 -3.05 9.06
N GLY A 55 10.26 -2.25 8.63
CA GLY A 55 10.51 -0.93 9.21
C GLY A 55 9.31 0.00 9.02
N GLU A 56 8.74 0.06 7.82
CA GLU A 56 7.55 0.84 7.52
C GLU A 56 6.33 0.34 8.30
N VAL A 57 6.17 -0.99 8.46
CA VAL A 57 5.09 -1.57 9.26
C VAL A 57 5.16 -1.13 10.72
N VAL A 58 6.36 -1.06 11.31
CA VAL A 58 6.53 -0.56 12.68
C VAL A 58 6.08 0.90 12.80
N ILE A 59 6.41 1.75 11.82
CA ILE A 59 5.96 3.15 11.76
C ILE A 59 4.44 3.20 11.60
N ALA A 60 3.89 2.43 10.66
CA ALA A 60 2.45 2.34 10.41
C ALA A 60 1.68 1.92 11.67
N LEU A 61 2.17 0.94 12.41
CA LEU A 61 1.53 0.47 13.65
C LEU A 61 1.53 1.53 14.76
N LYS A 62 2.62 2.31 14.90
CA LYS A 62 2.65 3.45 15.83
C LYS A 62 1.61 4.51 15.45
N PHE A 63 1.58 4.87 14.18
CA PHE A 63 0.61 5.83 13.64
C PHE A 63 -0.82 5.35 13.84
N LEU A 64 -1.13 4.09 13.48
CA LEU A 64 -2.47 3.51 13.59
C LEU A 64 -2.97 3.44 15.03
N ARG A 65 -2.10 3.10 15.99
CA ARG A 65 -2.47 3.10 17.42
C ARG A 65 -2.89 4.50 17.89
N ALA A 66 -2.11 5.52 17.56
CA ALA A 66 -2.44 6.91 17.90
C ALA A 66 -3.72 7.36 17.21
N TRP A 67 -3.85 7.09 15.91
CA TRP A 67 -5.01 7.49 15.11
C TRP A 67 -6.30 6.84 15.62
N LEU A 68 -6.29 5.52 15.90
CA LEU A 68 -7.45 4.80 16.43
C LEU A 68 -7.80 5.22 17.87
N TRP A 69 -6.80 5.58 18.66
CA TRP A 69 -7.03 6.12 20.01
C TRP A 69 -7.77 7.45 19.97
N GLU A 70 -7.39 8.34 19.06
CA GLU A 70 -7.97 9.68 18.97
C GLU A 70 -9.31 9.71 18.21
N ARG A 71 -9.43 8.93 17.15
CA ARG A 71 -10.57 8.98 16.22
C ARG A 71 -11.54 7.81 16.35
N GLY A 72 -11.09 6.71 16.91
CA GLY A 72 -11.83 5.44 16.85
C GLY A 72 -11.94 4.89 15.42
N GLY A 73 -12.91 4.02 15.20
CA GLY A 73 -13.19 3.46 13.88
C GLY A 73 -12.35 2.22 13.54
N SER A 74 -12.07 2.01 12.28
CA SER A 74 -11.29 0.88 11.78
C SER A 74 -10.31 1.31 10.70
N ALA A 75 -9.27 0.49 10.51
CA ALA A 75 -8.25 0.73 9.51
C ALA A 75 -7.82 -0.55 8.79
N VAL A 76 -7.30 -0.40 7.59
CA VAL A 76 -6.66 -1.47 6.81
C VAL A 76 -5.16 -1.17 6.76
N LEU A 77 -4.33 -2.13 7.20
CA LEU A 77 -2.88 -2.09 7.02
C LEU A 77 -2.49 -3.06 5.91
N ALA A 78 -2.13 -2.52 4.77
CA ALA A 78 -1.72 -3.27 3.60
C ALA A 78 -0.19 -3.39 3.53
N THR A 79 0.31 -4.61 3.42
CA THR A 79 1.76 -4.90 3.42
C THR A 79 2.17 -5.65 2.16
N SER A 80 3.42 -5.46 1.71
CA SER A 80 3.89 -6.11 0.48
C SER A 80 4.81 -7.31 0.74
N THR A 81 5.51 -7.35 1.88
CA THR A 81 6.43 -8.45 2.23
C THR A 81 5.80 -9.44 3.20
N ALA A 82 6.17 -10.72 3.11
CA ALA A 82 5.69 -11.74 4.05
C ALA A 82 6.12 -11.45 5.50
N THR A 83 7.35 -10.94 5.69
CA THR A 83 7.87 -10.55 7.00
C THR A 83 7.13 -9.34 7.56
N GLY A 84 6.85 -8.32 6.74
CA GLY A 84 6.04 -7.16 7.14
C GLY A 84 4.62 -7.58 7.52
N HIS A 85 4.00 -8.46 6.72
CA HIS A 85 2.68 -9.00 7.02
C HIS A 85 2.65 -9.76 8.35
N ALA A 86 3.61 -10.65 8.59
CA ALA A 86 3.71 -11.38 9.85
C ALA A 86 3.91 -10.43 11.05
N THR A 87 4.75 -9.40 10.90
CA THR A 87 4.94 -8.37 11.93
C THR A 87 3.64 -7.63 12.24
N ALA A 88 2.89 -7.25 11.20
CA ALA A 88 1.61 -6.57 11.36
C ALA A 88 0.56 -7.47 12.05
N MET A 89 0.46 -8.73 11.62
CA MET A 89 -0.46 -9.71 12.22
C MET A 89 -0.14 -9.98 13.69
N ASN A 90 1.14 -10.14 14.03
CA ASN A 90 1.58 -10.39 15.41
C ASN A 90 1.33 -9.21 16.35
N ALA A 91 1.22 -8.00 15.82
CA ALA A 91 0.95 -6.79 16.61
C ALA A 91 -0.47 -6.73 17.17
N GLN A 92 -1.41 -7.48 16.59
CA GLN A 92 -2.81 -7.65 17.06
C GLN A 92 -3.49 -6.33 17.46
N VAL A 93 -3.34 -5.27 16.66
CA VAL A 93 -3.94 -3.96 16.97
C VAL A 93 -5.45 -4.03 16.75
N PRO A 94 -6.28 -3.80 17.80
CA PRO A 94 -7.72 -3.79 17.66
C PRO A 94 -8.19 -2.75 16.62
N GLY A 95 -9.17 -3.10 15.80
CA GLY A 95 -9.67 -2.22 14.74
C GLY A 95 -8.78 -2.15 13.47
N VAL A 96 -7.65 -2.85 13.44
CA VAL A 96 -6.78 -2.93 12.25
C VAL A 96 -6.94 -4.27 11.55
N ARG A 97 -7.32 -4.23 10.29
CA ARG A 97 -7.28 -5.38 9.39
C ARG A 97 -5.99 -5.39 8.62
N VAL A 98 -5.23 -6.47 8.71
CA VAL A 98 -3.98 -6.66 7.96
C VAL A 98 -4.28 -7.44 6.68
N ILE A 99 -3.80 -6.92 5.55
CA ILE A 99 -3.92 -7.55 4.23
C ILE A 99 -2.59 -7.51 3.48
N TYR A 100 -2.48 -8.31 2.42
CA TYR A 100 -1.45 -8.08 1.42
C TYR A 100 -1.89 -6.98 0.45
N SER A 101 -0.99 -6.04 0.17
CA SER A 101 -1.18 -5.04 -0.88
C SER A 101 -1.40 -5.71 -2.23
N PRO A 102 -2.34 -5.21 -3.04
CA PRO A 102 -2.48 -5.67 -4.41
C PRO A 102 -1.20 -5.35 -5.20
N PHE A 103 -0.89 -6.17 -6.19
CA PHE A 103 0.14 -5.81 -7.15
C PHE A 103 -0.24 -4.53 -7.88
N ASP A 104 0.77 -3.69 -8.18
CA ASP A 104 0.52 -2.42 -8.87
C ASP A 104 0.28 -2.62 -10.38
N LEU A 105 -0.61 -3.57 -10.72
CA LEU A 105 -1.10 -3.81 -12.06
C LEU A 105 -2.41 -3.05 -12.31
N LEU A 106 -2.65 -2.69 -13.56
CA LEU A 106 -3.84 -1.96 -13.95
C LEU A 106 -5.12 -2.68 -13.48
N GLY A 107 -5.95 -1.98 -12.71
CA GLY A 107 -7.22 -2.47 -12.17
C GLY A 107 -7.14 -3.16 -10.82
N LEU A 108 -5.99 -3.73 -10.40
CA LEU A 108 -5.91 -4.45 -9.13
C LEU A 108 -6.00 -3.53 -7.90
N PRO A 109 -5.29 -2.37 -7.84
CA PRO A 109 -5.52 -1.43 -6.76
C PRO A 109 -6.97 -0.93 -6.68
N GLY A 110 -7.60 -0.74 -7.84
CA GLY A 110 -9.01 -0.36 -7.89
C GLY A 110 -9.94 -1.38 -7.22
N ARG A 111 -9.75 -2.68 -7.49
CA ARG A 111 -10.51 -3.75 -6.82
C ARG A 111 -10.33 -3.73 -5.30
N CYS A 112 -9.11 -3.43 -4.83
CA CYS A 112 -8.83 -3.28 -3.41
C CYS A 112 -9.64 -2.12 -2.81
N PHE A 113 -9.63 -0.96 -3.47
CA PHE A 113 -10.37 0.21 -3.01
C PHE A 113 -11.89 0.02 -3.09
N ASP A 114 -12.39 -0.66 -4.13
CA ASP A 114 -13.81 -1.01 -4.23
C ASP A 114 -14.25 -2.00 -3.13
N ARG A 115 -13.29 -2.81 -2.59
CA ARG A 115 -13.56 -3.76 -1.51
C ARG A 115 -13.56 -3.12 -0.14
N PHE A 116 -12.64 -2.21 0.14
CA PHE A 116 -12.44 -1.61 1.46
C PHE A 116 -13.01 -0.19 1.58
N GLU A 117 -13.38 0.44 0.47
CA GLU A 117 -13.98 1.79 0.41
C GLU A 117 -13.25 2.80 1.32
N PRO A 118 -11.92 2.99 1.17
CA PRO A 118 -11.16 3.87 2.06
C PRO A 118 -11.60 5.32 1.92
N GLU A 119 -11.72 6.03 3.04
CA GLU A 119 -11.93 7.48 3.06
C GLU A 119 -10.65 8.27 2.86
N ALA A 120 -9.51 7.69 3.26
CA ALA A 120 -8.18 8.27 3.06
C ALA A 120 -7.12 7.16 2.97
N ILE A 121 -6.02 7.47 2.30
CA ILE A 121 -4.86 6.59 2.16
C ILE A 121 -3.65 7.27 2.79
N VAL A 122 -2.90 6.51 3.60
CA VAL A 122 -1.61 6.93 4.15
C VAL A 122 -0.52 6.01 3.60
N LEU A 123 0.44 6.58 2.91
CA LEU A 123 1.65 5.91 2.44
C LEU A 123 2.77 6.12 3.46
N VAL A 124 3.50 5.07 3.80
CA VAL A 124 4.68 5.16 4.66
C VAL A 124 5.93 5.21 3.78
N GLU A 125 6.79 6.18 4.04
CA GLU A 125 8.00 6.45 3.25
C GLU A 125 7.70 6.81 1.77
N ALA A 126 8.55 6.43 0.82
CA ALA A 126 8.47 6.89 -0.58
C ALA A 126 7.79 5.86 -1.52
N GLU A 127 6.83 5.06 -1.03
CA GLU A 127 6.20 3.97 -1.78
C GLU A 127 4.98 4.43 -2.61
N LEU A 128 5.19 5.41 -3.47
CA LEU A 128 4.15 5.90 -4.39
C LEU A 128 4.13 5.09 -5.69
N TRP A 129 3.21 4.14 -5.78
CA TRP A 129 3.05 3.26 -6.94
C TRP A 129 2.07 3.84 -7.97
N PRO A 130 2.44 3.85 -9.27
CA PRO A 130 1.70 4.59 -10.28
C PRO A 130 0.23 4.20 -10.48
N ASN A 131 -0.08 2.90 -10.58
CA ASN A 131 -1.46 2.46 -10.79
C ASN A 131 -2.28 2.61 -9.50
N PHE A 132 -1.65 2.41 -8.34
CA PHE A 132 -2.25 2.61 -7.03
C PHE A 132 -2.66 4.09 -6.86
N ALA A 133 -1.73 5.02 -7.06
CA ALA A 133 -1.98 6.45 -6.96
C ALA A 133 -3.08 6.90 -7.94
N ARG A 134 -3.01 6.43 -9.19
CA ARG A 134 -4.06 6.71 -10.18
C ARG A 134 -5.42 6.17 -9.76
N ALA A 135 -5.48 4.94 -9.23
CA ALA A 135 -6.73 4.32 -8.80
C ALA A 135 -7.39 5.09 -7.65
N ALA A 136 -6.59 5.62 -6.71
CA ALA A 136 -7.05 6.50 -5.64
C ALA A 136 -7.59 7.82 -6.19
N LYS A 137 -6.80 8.48 -7.06
CA LYS A 137 -7.18 9.78 -7.66
C LYS A 137 -8.50 9.71 -8.41
N VAL A 138 -8.71 8.66 -9.23
CA VAL A 138 -9.95 8.48 -10.01
C VAL A 138 -11.17 8.31 -9.09
N ARG A 139 -10.95 7.79 -7.87
CA ARG A 139 -12.01 7.61 -6.87
C ARG A 139 -12.18 8.79 -5.92
N GLY A 140 -11.37 9.85 -6.08
CA GLY A 140 -11.39 11.00 -5.18
C GLY A 140 -10.92 10.68 -3.76
N ILE A 141 -10.13 9.60 -3.58
CA ILE A 141 -9.60 9.21 -2.27
C ILE A 141 -8.36 10.03 -1.99
N PRO A 142 -8.35 10.87 -0.93
CA PRO A 142 -7.18 11.68 -0.57
C PRO A 142 -6.03 10.79 -0.10
N MET A 143 -4.80 11.19 -0.48
CA MET A 143 -3.57 10.49 -0.12
C MET A 143 -2.60 11.37 0.63
N ALA A 144 -2.14 10.89 1.79
CA ALA A 144 -1.05 11.48 2.55
C ALA A 144 0.18 10.56 2.55
N MET A 145 1.36 11.15 2.68
CA MET A 145 2.60 10.42 2.89
C MET A 145 3.19 10.82 4.23
N ILE A 146 3.55 9.85 5.05
CA ILE A 146 4.20 10.05 6.35
C ILE A 146 5.61 9.48 6.38
N ASN A 147 6.49 10.06 7.21
CA ASN A 147 7.89 9.66 7.33
C ASN A 147 8.57 9.61 5.95
N ALA A 148 8.29 10.59 5.11
CA ALA A 148 8.81 10.68 3.75
C ALA A 148 10.34 10.73 3.79
N ARG A 149 10.98 9.66 3.36
CA ARG A 149 12.43 9.55 3.28
C ARG A 149 12.84 9.20 1.86
N MET A 150 13.84 9.90 1.39
CA MET A 150 14.39 9.64 0.05
C MET A 150 15.89 9.36 0.15
N SER A 151 16.33 8.22 -0.40
CA SER A 151 17.75 7.95 -0.52
C SER A 151 18.38 8.87 -1.60
N ALA A 152 19.65 9.22 -1.46
CA ALA A 152 20.37 10.01 -2.45
C ALA A 152 20.27 9.41 -3.87
N ARG A 153 20.25 8.07 -3.98
CA ARG A 153 20.06 7.36 -5.25
C ARG A 153 18.66 7.56 -5.83
N SER A 154 17.63 7.58 -4.99
CA SER A 154 16.26 7.86 -5.42
C SER A 154 16.11 9.33 -5.82
N GLU A 155 16.68 10.23 -5.05
CA GLU A 155 16.69 11.67 -5.36
C GLU A 155 17.29 11.95 -6.72
N SER A 156 18.46 11.38 -7.06
CA SER A 156 19.07 11.59 -8.38
C SER A 156 18.18 11.10 -9.52
N ARG A 157 17.48 9.96 -9.35
CA ARG A 157 16.52 9.47 -10.34
C ARG A 157 15.30 10.38 -10.49
N TYR A 158 14.75 10.87 -9.37
CA TYR A 158 13.62 11.80 -9.39
C TYR A 158 14.00 13.14 -10.04
N ARG A 159 15.24 13.61 -9.83
CA ARG A 159 15.77 14.81 -10.50
C ARG A 159 15.96 14.60 -12.00
N ALA A 160 16.47 13.43 -12.43
CA ALA A 160 16.64 13.08 -13.84
C ALA A 160 15.32 13.02 -14.61
N PHE A 161 14.24 12.55 -13.97
CA PHE A 161 12.89 12.44 -14.55
C PHE A 161 11.91 13.42 -13.89
N LYS A 162 12.30 14.67 -13.71
CA LYS A 162 11.58 15.69 -12.95
C LYS A 162 10.11 15.85 -13.38
N TRP A 163 9.81 15.82 -14.67
CA TRP A 163 8.45 15.94 -15.19
C TRP A 163 7.55 14.78 -14.76
N LEU A 164 8.09 13.56 -14.79
CA LEU A 164 7.39 12.35 -14.37
C LEU A 164 7.19 12.31 -12.85
N SER A 165 8.22 12.70 -12.11
CA SER A 165 8.18 12.82 -10.65
C SER A 165 7.13 13.84 -10.21
N LYS A 166 7.11 15.02 -10.83
CA LYS A 166 6.11 16.06 -10.57
C LYS A 166 4.69 15.53 -10.81
N TYR A 167 4.49 14.78 -11.88
CA TYR A 167 3.18 14.18 -12.17
C TYR A 167 2.75 13.18 -11.09
N TYR A 168 3.64 12.29 -10.63
CA TYR A 168 3.29 11.31 -9.59
C TYR A 168 3.10 11.96 -8.22
N PHE A 169 3.97 12.87 -7.81
CA PHE A 169 3.81 13.56 -6.54
C PHE A 169 2.57 14.48 -6.50
N SER A 170 2.03 14.88 -7.65
CA SER A 170 0.77 15.62 -7.70
C SER A 170 -0.47 14.80 -7.30
N PHE A 171 -0.33 13.50 -7.11
CA PHE A 171 -1.39 12.66 -6.55
C PHE A 171 -1.46 12.73 -5.02
N LEU A 172 -0.42 13.23 -4.35
CA LEU A 172 -0.41 13.40 -2.91
C LEU A 172 -1.07 14.72 -2.53
N ASP A 173 -1.96 14.67 -1.55
CA ASP A 173 -2.61 15.86 -0.99
C ASP A 173 -1.78 16.45 0.16
N THR A 174 -1.05 15.59 0.90
CA THR A 174 -0.21 16.00 2.04
C THR A 174 1.03 15.12 2.16
N MET A 175 2.14 15.72 2.61
CA MET A 175 3.38 15.02 2.89
C MET A 175 3.96 15.48 4.23
N GLY A 176 4.20 14.54 5.15
CA GLY A 176 4.92 14.74 6.40
C GLY A 176 6.31 14.10 6.36
N VAL A 177 7.33 14.82 6.78
CA VAL A 177 8.73 14.40 6.79
C VAL A 177 9.16 14.04 8.22
#